data_debde2ed718ba0d6ad09296093316770
#
_entry.id   debde2ed718ba0d6ad09296093316770
#
_cell.length_a   1.000
_cell.length_b   1.000
_cell.length_c   1.000
_cell.angle_alpha   90.00
_cell.angle_beta   90.00
_cell.angle_gamma   90.00
#
_symmetry.space_group_name_H-M   'P 1'
#
loop_
_entity.id
_entity.type
_entity.pdbx_description
1 polymer ?
#
loop_
_entity_poly.entity_id
_entity_poly.type
_entity_poly.pdbx_seq_one_letter_code
_entity_poly.pdbx_strand_id
1 'polypeptide(L)'
;DDQEAILSEVADNVMVNVYYKPFFYKQNTLYELEIIKDLAKYRGYSPLIEHILLYYKESPDYLYSEANKCSLPVYLQKTLNITQVDTFRNQLNSISSFAMFTPAEAPNLICAAYELKLTGILDHSGDAYLLFIIPVERLSRHIERISGIASEHIAAIYLNDQLLYSQSGAAHTLSQYQADDRMLCASGNL
;
A
#
# COMPACT_ATOMS: atom_id res chain seq x y z
N ASP A 1 -8.46 8.24 -9.61
CA ASP A 1 -8.15 7.64 -10.92
C ASP A 1 -6.65 7.70 -11.26
N ASP A 2 -6.02 8.89 -11.34
CA ASP A 2 -4.61 8.99 -11.74
C ASP A 2 -3.65 8.29 -10.76
N GLN A 3 -3.93 8.34 -9.45
CA GLN A 3 -3.06 7.72 -8.45
C GLN A 3 -3.16 6.19 -8.47
N GLU A 4 -4.35 5.65 -8.64
CA GLU A 4 -4.55 4.21 -8.78
C GLU A 4 -3.87 3.69 -10.06
N ALA A 5 -3.93 4.44 -11.15
CA ALA A 5 -3.23 4.12 -12.39
C ALA A 5 -1.71 4.05 -12.18
N ILE A 6 -1.12 4.99 -11.42
CA ILE A 6 0.30 4.99 -11.08
C ILE A 6 0.67 3.73 -10.27
N LEU A 7 -0.14 3.38 -9.25
CA LEU A 7 0.14 2.21 -8.42
C LEU A 7 0.06 0.91 -9.25
N SER A 8 -0.93 0.81 -10.14
CA SER A 8 -1.10 -0.33 -11.06
C SER A 8 0.07 -0.42 -12.04
N GLU A 9 0.49 0.68 -12.64
CA GLU A 9 1.63 0.73 -13.56
C GLU A 9 2.92 0.23 -12.88
N VAL A 10 3.15 0.63 -11.63
CA VAL A 10 4.32 0.16 -10.87
C VAL A 10 4.22 -1.34 -10.62
N ALA A 11 3.04 -1.86 -10.25
CA ALA A 11 2.84 -3.29 -10.04
C ALA A 11 3.10 -4.09 -11.33
N ASP A 12 2.62 -3.61 -12.47
CA ASP A 12 2.85 -4.24 -13.79
C ASP A 12 4.34 -4.24 -14.15
N ASN A 13 5.04 -3.14 -13.93
CA ASN A 13 6.49 -3.04 -14.16
C ASN A 13 7.28 -4.03 -13.29
N VAL A 14 6.90 -4.22 -12.04
CA VAL A 14 7.52 -5.21 -11.15
C VAL A 14 7.25 -6.62 -11.64
N MET A 15 6.03 -6.93 -12.08
CA MET A 15 5.67 -8.28 -12.54
C MET A 15 6.45 -8.70 -13.81
N VAL A 16 6.71 -7.79 -14.73
CA VAL A 16 7.39 -8.15 -15.99
C VAL A 16 8.92 -8.20 -15.86
N ASN A 17 9.47 -7.55 -14.87
CA ASN A 17 10.92 -7.43 -14.74
C ASN A 17 11.53 -8.69 -14.11
N VAL A 18 12.54 -9.24 -14.80
CA VAL A 18 13.11 -10.56 -14.48
C VAL A 18 13.81 -10.63 -13.13
N TYR A 19 14.46 -9.56 -12.68
CA TYR A 19 15.21 -9.63 -11.42
C TYR A 19 14.34 -9.62 -10.17
N TYR A 20 13.06 -9.28 -10.27
CA TYR A 20 12.10 -9.48 -9.18
C TYR A 20 11.72 -10.95 -8.98
N LYS A 21 11.98 -11.81 -9.96
CA LYS A 21 11.62 -13.23 -9.89
C LYS A 21 12.52 -13.98 -8.93
N PRO A 22 11.97 -14.92 -8.13
CA PRO A 22 12.71 -15.61 -7.06
C PRO A 22 14.00 -16.27 -7.50
N PHE A 23 14.06 -16.80 -8.73
CA PHE A 23 15.25 -17.43 -9.28
C PHE A 23 16.44 -16.48 -9.36
N PHE A 24 16.21 -15.21 -9.73
CA PHE A 24 17.29 -14.26 -9.97
C PHE A 24 17.79 -13.59 -8.70
N TYR A 25 16.90 -13.02 -7.88
CA TYR A 25 17.35 -12.27 -6.69
C TYR A 25 18.00 -13.17 -5.63
N LYS A 26 17.57 -14.45 -5.50
CA LYS A 26 18.20 -15.40 -4.58
C LYS A 26 19.62 -15.79 -4.96
N GLN A 27 20.00 -15.62 -6.23
CA GLN A 27 21.31 -16.03 -6.73
C GLN A 27 22.33 -14.91 -6.80
N ASN A 28 21.90 -13.64 -6.75
CA ASN A 28 22.79 -12.53 -6.99
C ASN A 28 22.39 -11.27 -6.22
N THR A 29 23.27 -10.86 -5.31
CA THR A 29 23.09 -9.63 -4.53
C THR A 29 22.93 -8.38 -5.41
N LEU A 30 23.44 -8.38 -6.64
CA LEU A 30 23.25 -7.26 -7.57
C LEU A 30 21.77 -7.07 -7.91
N TYR A 31 21.01 -8.15 -8.05
CA TYR A 31 19.56 -8.04 -8.31
C TYR A 31 18.79 -7.49 -7.10
N GLU A 32 19.23 -7.81 -5.88
CA GLU A 32 18.67 -7.19 -4.68
C GLU A 32 18.89 -5.67 -4.66
N LEU A 33 20.06 -5.21 -5.10
CA LEU A 33 20.36 -3.77 -5.23
C LEU A 33 19.52 -3.10 -6.33
N GLU A 34 19.29 -3.78 -7.45
CA GLU A 34 18.42 -3.24 -8.51
C GLU A 34 16.96 -3.14 -8.03
N ILE A 35 16.45 -4.14 -7.28
CA ILE A 35 15.14 -4.06 -6.64
C ILE A 35 15.04 -2.80 -5.77
N ILE A 36 15.99 -2.58 -4.86
CA ILE A 36 16.00 -1.44 -3.95
C ILE A 36 16.01 -0.11 -4.73
N LYS A 37 16.84 0.00 -5.77
CA LYS A 37 16.91 1.20 -6.62
C LYS A 37 15.60 1.48 -7.33
N ASP A 38 14.95 0.46 -7.87
CA ASP A 38 13.67 0.61 -8.55
C ASP A 38 12.56 1.01 -7.57
N LEU A 39 12.51 0.39 -6.39
CA LEU A 39 11.56 0.80 -5.37
C LEU A 39 11.76 2.28 -4.98
N ALA A 40 13.01 2.73 -4.86
CA ALA A 40 13.32 4.13 -4.60
C ALA A 40 12.86 5.06 -5.73
N LYS A 41 13.01 4.63 -6.99
CA LYS A 41 12.50 5.37 -8.16
C LYS A 41 10.97 5.42 -8.15
N TYR A 42 10.30 4.27 -7.95
CA TYR A 42 8.84 4.19 -7.97
C TYR A 42 8.20 4.98 -6.82
N ARG A 43 8.83 5.04 -5.65
CA ARG A 43 8.38 5.93 -4.57
C ARG A 43 8.25 7.38 -5.03
N GLY A 44 9.11 7.82 -5.93
CA GLY A 44 9.09 9.18 -6.50
C GLY A 44 7.94 9.47 -7.46
N TYR A 45 7.18 8.45 -7.90
CA TYR A 45 6.10 8.64 -8.89
C TYR A 45 4.85 9.30 -8.30
N SER A 46 4.64 9.18 -6.99
CA SER A 46 3.53 9.83 -6.33
C SER A 46 3.94 10.48 -5.00
N PRO A 47 3.54 11.73 -4.76
CA PRO A 47 3.79 12.43 -3.51
C PRO A 47 3.02 11.82 -2.33
N LEU A 48 2.02 10.99 -2.58
CA LEU A 48 1.25 10.30 -1.55
C LEU A 48 2.04 9.16 -0.91
N ILE A 49 2.92 8.50 -1.66
CA ILE A 49 3.67 7.34 -1.20
C ILE A 49 4.76 7.79 -0.22
N GLU A 50 4.74 7.27 1.00
CA GLU A 50 5.80 7.46 1.97
C GLU A 50 6.84 6.34 1.88
N HIS A 51 6.37 5.09 1.82
CA HIS A 51 7.20 3.92 1.64
C HIS A 51 6.64 3.00 0.57
N ILE A 52 7.53 2.29 -0.11
CA ILE A 52 7.21 1.21 -1.02
C ILE A 52 7.95 -0.05 -0.58
N LEU A 53 7.23 -1.14 -0.43
CA LEU A 53 7.76 -2.38 0.12
C LEU A 53 7.46 -3.54 -0.83
N LEU A 54 8.42 -4.43 -0.98
CA LEU A 54 8.23 -5.70 -1.68
C LEU A 54 8.45 -6.84 -0.67
N TYR A 55 7.43 -7.67 -0.50
CA TYR A 55 7.42 -8.79 0.44
C TYR A 55 7.15 -10.09 -0.32
N TYR A 56 8.08 -11.04 -0.24
CA TYR A 56 7.94 -12.36 -0.85
C TYR A 56 7.37 -13.37 0.14
N LYS A 57 6.31 -14.08 -0.25
CA LYS A 57 5.70 -15.13 0.58
C LYS A 57 6.67 -16.24 0.95
N GLU A 58 7.61 -16.55 0.06
CA GLU A 58 8.65 -17.57 0.29
C GLU A 58 9.76 -17.14 1.26
N SER A 59 9.86 -15.87 1.57
CA SER A 59 10.88 -15.32 2.47
C SER A 59 10.22 -14.46 3.55
N PRO A 60 9.38 -15.07 4.42
CA PRO A 60 8.44 -14.35 5.28
C PRO A 60 9.10 -13.49 6.37
N ASP A 61 10.40 -13.65 6.60
CA ASP A 61 11.13 -12.90 7.62
C ASP A 61 11.73 -11.59 7.11
N TYR A 62 11.76 -11.39 5.78
CA TYR A 62 12.41 -10.25 5.15
C TYR A 62 11.49 -9.53 4.16
N LEU A 63 11.76 -8.25 4.00
CA LEU A 63 11.19 -7.42 2.94
C LEU A 63 12.27 -6.54 2.30
N TYR A 64 11.97 -6.02 1.13
CA TYR A 64 12.74 -4.97 0.46
C TYR A 64 11.97 -3.67 0.58
N SER A 65 12.65 -2.61 0.98
CA SER A 65 12.14 -1.24 0.93
C SER A 65 12.93 -0.42 -0.08
N GLU A 66 12.53 0.81 -0.29
CA GLU A 66 13.27 1.78 -1.09
C GLU A 66 14.67 2.11 -0.55
N ALA A 67 14.97 1.71 0.68
CA ALA A 67 16.25 1.98 1.33
C ALA A 67 17.14 0.73 1.44
N ASN A 68 16.55 -0.42 1.75
CA ASN A 68 17.32 -1.64 2.03
C ASN A 68 16.43 -2.89 2.05
N LYS A 69 17.10 -4.06 2.13
CA LYS A 69 16.51 -5.32 2.60
C LYS A 69 16.60 -5.38 4.11
N CYS A 70 15.51 -5.65 4.79
CA CYS A 70 15.46 -5.70 6.24
C CYS A 70 14.49 -6.77 6.76
N SER A 71 14.59 -7.06 8.06
CA SER A 71 13.65 -7.94 8.74
C SER A 71 12.25 -7.34 8.77
N LEU A 72 11.23 -8.11 8.37
CA LEU A 72 9.83 -7.68 8.39
C LEU A 72 9.40 -7.21 9.79
N PRO A 73 9.59 -8.00 10.89
CA PRO A 73 9.21 -7.53 12.22
C PRO A 73 9.88 -6.21 12.62
N VAL A 74 11.17 -6.07 12.32
CA VAL A 74 11.92 -4.86 12.67
C VAL A 74 11.41 -3.65 11.91
N TYR A 75 11.11 -3.80 10.63
CA TYR A 75 10.57 -2.71 9.80
C TYR A 75 9.18 -2.30 10.27
N LEU A 76 8.28 -3.26 10.46
CA LEU A 76 6.92 -3.00 10.92
C LEU A 76 6.94 -2.25 12.25
N GLN A 77 7.75 -2.71 13.22
CA GLN A 77 7.81 -2.10 14.54
C GLN A 77 8.46 -0.71 14.53
N LYS A 78 9.63 -0.57 13.88
CA LYS A 78 10.41 0.68 13.96
C LYS A 78 9.94 1.76 13.01
N THR A 79 9.39 1.38 11.86
CA THR A 79 9.02 2.33 10.81
C THR A 79 7.52 2.60 10.78
N LEU A 80 6.70 1.55 10.97
CA LEU A 80 5.25 1.67 10.87
C LEU A 80 4.52 1.63 12.23
N ASN A 81 5.24 1.39 13.34
CA ASN A 81 4.69 1.20 14.69
C ASN A 81 3.68 0.03 14.80
N ILE A 82 3.89 -1.03 14.01
CA ILE A 82 3.07 -2.24 14.00
C ILE A 82 3.84 -3.34 14.73
N THR A 83 3.27 -3.85 15.83
CA THR A 83 3.89 -4.90 16.66
C THR A 83 3.32 -6.29 16.38
N GLN A 84 2.06 -6.36 15.92
CA GLN A 84 1.37 -7.62 15.61
C GLN A 84 1.69 -8.10 14.19
N VAL A 85 2.91 -8.61 14.02
CA VAL A 85 3.45 -9.04 12.72
C VAL A 85 2.58 -10.12 12.06
N ASP A 86 2.10 -11.09 12.83
CA ASP A 86 1.29 -12.19 12.30
C ASP A 86 -0.09 -11.70 11.85
N THR A 87 -0.68 -10.75 12.55
CA THR A 87 -1.93 -10.09 12.12
C THR A 87 -1.74 -9.39 10.79
N PHE A 88 -0.64 -8.65 10.63
CA PHE A 88 -0.30 -7.98 9.37
C PHE A 88 -0.07 -8.98 8.24
N ARG A 89 0.68 -10.08 8.48
CA ARG A 89 0.87 -11.16 7.51
C ARG A 89 -0.46 -11.80 7.09
N ASN A 90 -1.34 -12.07 8.04
CA ASN A 90 -2.65 -12.67 7.75
C ASN A 90 -3.52 -11.72 6.90
N GLN A 91 -3.49 -10.42 7.16
CA GLN A 91 -4.14 -9.44 6.29
C GLN A 91 -3.60 -9.51 4.86
N LEU A 92 -2.26 -9.52 4.68
CA LEU A 92 -1.66 -9.65 3.35
C LEU A 92 -2.08 -10.95 2.67
N ASN A 93 -2.04 -12.07 3.37
CA ASN A 93 -2.38 -13.37 2.82
C ASN A 93 -3.85 -13.53 2.43
N SER A 94 -4.73 -12.65 2.92
CA SER A 94 -6.14 -12.61 2.53
C SER A 94 -6.39 -11.84 1.22
N ILE A 95 -5.39 -11.15 0.70
CA ILE A 95 -5.51 -10.35 -0.53
C ILE A 95 -5.34 -11.26 -1.74
N SER A 96 -6.24 -11.16 -2.69
CA SER A 96 -6.26 -11.95 -3.93
C SER A 96 -6.18 -11.09 -5.18
N SER A 97 -5.52 -10.02 -5.22
CA SER A 97 -5.12 -9.15 -6.34
C SER A 97 -4.73 -7.77 -5.84
N PHE A 98 -5.66 -6.95 -5.45
CA PHE A 98 -5.46 -5.63 -4.90
C PHE A 98 -6.38 -5.40 -3.69
N ALA A 99 -5.87 -4.78 -2.65
CA ALA A 99 -6.66 -4.28 -1.54
C ALA A 99 -6.02 -3.05 -0.91
N MET A 100 -6.86 -2.19 -0.36
CA MET A 100 -6.43 -1.13 0.54
C MET A 100 -6.97 -1.42 1.93
N PHE A 101 -6.13 -1.26 2.94
CA PHE A 101 -6.51 -1.47 4.33
C PHE A 101 -5.72 -0.54 5.26
N THR A 102 -6.26 -0.35 6.45
CA THR A 102 -5.59 0.37 7.53
C THR A 102 -5.22 -0.62 8.61
N PRO A 103 -3.93 -0.75 8.96
CA PRO A 103 -3.52 -1.61 10.08
C PRO A 103 -4.11 -1.10 11.39
N ALA A 104 -4.65 -2.00 12.22
CA ALA A 104 -5.31 -1.62 13.46
C ALA A 104 -4.41 -0.84 14.45
N GLU A 105 -3.11 -1.16 14.46
CA GLU A 105 -2.12 -0.49 15.31
C GLU A 105 -1.59 0.83 14.71
N ALA A 106 -1.84 1.08 13.42
CA ALA A 106 -1.39 2.28 12.71
C ALA A 106 -2.54 2.92 11.92
N PRO A 107 -3.57 3.46 12.60
CA PRO A 107 -4.78 4.00 11.97
C PRO A 107 -4.52 5.25 11.11
N ASN A 108 -3.34 5.84 11.24
CA ASN A 108 -2.89 6.98 10.43
C ASN A 108 -2.20 6.56 9.12
N LEU A 109 -2.13 5.25 8.84
CA LEU A 109 -1.53 4.72 7.62
C LEU A 109 -2.57 3.96 6.80
N ILE A 110 -2.49 4.11 5.49
CA ILE A 110 -3.19 3.29 4.50
C ILE A 110 -2.15 2.43 3.80
N CYS A 111 -2.40 1.13 3.74
CA CYS A 111 -1.62 0.19 2.97
C CYS A 111 -2.38 -0.17 1.70
N ALA A 112 -1.87 0.21 0.53
CA ALA A 112 -2.35 -0.30 -0.75
C ALA A 112 -1.45 -1.47 -1.14
N ALA A 113 -2.01 -2.66 -1.27
CA ALA A 113 -1.26 -3.89 -1.50
C ALA A 113 -1.72 -4.58 -2.78
N TYR A 114 -0.76 -4.89 -3.66
CA TYR A 114 -0.95 -5.71 -4.85
C TYR A 114 -0.34 -7.08 -4.64
N GLU A 115 -1.13 -8.13 -4.85
CA GLU A 115 -0.58 -9.49 -4.96
C GLU A 115 0.05 -9.66 -6.35
N LEU A 116 1.34 -9.96 -6.38
CA LEU A 116 2.10 -10.19 -7.60
C LEU A 116 2.30 -11.67 -7.82
N LYS A 117 1.88 -12.17 -8.99
CA LYS A 117 2.17 -13.52 -9.45
C LYS A 117 3.43 -13.50 -10.28
N LEU A 118 4.57 -13.67 -9.65
CA LEU A 118 5.87 -13.64 -10.31
C LEU A 118 6.16 -15.00 -10.96
N THR A 119 5.76 -15.16 -12.22
CA THR A 119 6.06 -16.37 -12.98
C THR A 119 7.57 -16.49 -13.22
N GLY A 120 8.16 -17.55 -12.68
CA GLY A 120 9.58 -17.83 -12.81
C GLY A 120 9.95 -18.49 -14.13
N ILE A 121 11.26 -18.51 -14.43
CA ILE A 121 11.84 -19.42 -15.41
C ILE A 121 11.98 -20.77 -14.70
N LEU A 122 11.69 -21.89 -15.37
CA LEU A 122 11.81 -23.26 -14.84
C LEU A 122 10.88 -23.56 -13.63
N ASP A 123 9.60 -23.30 -13.76
CA ASP A 123 8.56 -23.62 -12.76
C ASP A 123 8.76 -23.04 -11.34
N HIS A 124 9.70 -22.14 -11.17
CA HIS A 124 9.83 -21.37 -9.93
C HIS A 124 8.93 -20.15 -9.98
N SER A 125 7.64 -20.35 -9.75
CA SER A 125 6.71 -19.26 -9.49
C SER A 125 6.85 -18.82 -8.04
N GLY A 126 6.78 -17.53 -7.79
CA GLY A 126 6.75 -16.98 -6.44
C GLY A 126 5.67 -15.94 -6.33
N ASP A 127 4.99 -15.94 -5.20
CA ASP A 127 4.02 -14.91 -4.87
C ASP A 127 4.70 -13.83 -4.03
N ALA A 128 4.42 -12.60 -4.35
CA ALA A 128 4.88 -11.45 -3.59
C ALA A 128 3.74 -10.44 -3.37
N TYR A 129 3.94 -9.54 -2.43
CA TYR A 129 3.11 -8.37 -2.27
C TYR A 129 3.94 -7.11 -2.50
N LEU A 130 3.46 -6.23 -3.38
CA LEU A 130 3.93 -4.87 -3.50
C LEU A 130 3.02 -3.97 -2.68
N LEU A 131 3.59 -3.31 -1.67
CA LEU A 131 2.85 -2.47 -0.76
C LEU A 131 3.27 -1.02 -0.91
N PHE A 132 2.27 -0.14 -0.96
CA PHE A 132 2.44 1.30 -0.89
C PHE A 132 1.90 1.79 0.45
N ILE A 133 2.74 2.42 1.23
CA ILE A 133 2.37 3.00 2.51
C ILE A 133 2.08 4.48 2.31
N ILE A 134 0.84 4.85 2.61
CA ILE A 134 0.30 6.19 2.38
C ILE A 134 -0.16 6.76 3.72
N PRO A 135 0.51 7.76 4.28
CA PRO A 135 0.00 8.46 5.46
C PRO A 135 -1.31 9.16 5.15
N VAL A 136 -2.28 8.98 6.04
CA VAL A 136 -3.60 9.64 5.91
C VAL A 136 -3.45 11.16 5.78
N GLU A 137 -2.51 11.76 6.51
CA GLU A 137 -2.22 13.19 6.42
C GLU A 137 -1.80 13.64 5.01
N ARG A 138 -1.02 12.83 4.29
CA ARG A 138 -0.65 13.15 2.90
C ARG A 138 -1.85 13.07 1.97
N LEU A 139 -2.69 12.05 2.16
CA LEU A 139 -3.92 11.89 1.39
C LEU A 139 -4.88 13.05 1.66
N SER A 140 -5.09 13.42 2.92
CA SER A 140 -5.96 14.54 3.30
C SER A 140 -5.49 15.86 2.68
N ARG A 141 -4.19 16.17 2.76
CA ARG A 141 -3.62 17.36 2.11
C ARG A 141 -3.74 17.33 0.59
N HIS A 142 -3.67 16.15 -0.02
CA HIS A 142 -3.87 16.01 -1.46
C HIS A 142 -5.32 16.29 -1.86
N ILE A 143 -6.28 15.73 -1.10
CA ILE A 143 -7.71 16.01 -1.29
C ILE A 143 -8.00 17.50 -1.11
N GLU A 144 -7.47 18.13 -0.05
CA GLU A 144 -7.60 19.58 0.18
C GLU A 144 -7.12 20.39 -1.03
N ARG A 145 -5.98 20.02 -1.60
CA ARG A 145 -5.39 20.73 -2.75
C ARG A 145 -6.24 20.64 -4.01
N ILE A 146 -6.87 19.47 -4.26
CA ILE A 146 -7.65 19.26 -5.50
C ILE A 146 -9.12 19.68 -5.34
N SER A 147 -9.69 19.59 -4.14
CA SER A 147 -11.09 19.89 -3.87
C SER A 147 -11.32 21.31 -3.31
N GLY A 148 -10.29 21.93 -2.74
CA GLY A 148 -10.42 23.16 -1.99
C GLY A 148 -11.08 23.02 -0.62
N ILE A 149 -11.37 21.77 -0.19
CA ILE A 149 -11.93 21.46 1.13
C ILE A 149 -10.78 21.34 2.12
N ALA A 150 -10.79 22.16 3.18
CA ALA A 150 -9.76 22.10 4.20
C ALA A 150 -9.71 20.69 4.86
N SER A 151 -8.51 20.19 5.07
CA SER A 151 -8.28 18.83 5.60
C SER A 151 -8.95 18.57 6.95
N GLU A 152 -9.12 19.60 7.76
CA GLU A 152 -9.85 19.57 9.04
C GLU A 152 -11.36 19.29 8.90
N HIS A 153 -11.92 19.47 7.70
CA HIS A 153 -13.30 19.17 7.37
C HIS A 153 -13.50 17.77 6.77
N ILE A 154 -12.41 17.01 6.58
CA ILE A 154 -12.49 15.64 6.06
C ILE A 154 -12.83 14.71 7.24
N ALA A 155 -14.11 14.42 7.43
CA ALA A 155 -14.58 13.59 8.54
C ALA A 155 -14.26 12.10 8.36
N ALA A 156 -14.28 11.59 7.13
CA ALA A 156 -13.99 10.20 6.81
C ALA A 156 -13.53 10.04 5.35
N ILE A 157 -12.74 9.01 5.09
CA ILE A 157 -12.32 8.61 3.74
C ILE A 157 -12.75 7.16 3.54
N TYR A 158 -13.50 6.93 2.47
CA TYR A 158 -13.93 5.60 2.04
C TYR A 158 -13.32 5.25 0.69
N LEU A 159 -13.01 3.98 0.49
CA LEU A 159 -12.66 3.41 -0.80
C LEU A 159 -13.48 2.13 -1.00
N ASN A 160 -14.26 2.05 -2.08
CA ASN A 160 -15.11 0.89 -2.39
C ASN A 160 -15.92 0.43 -1.17
N ASP A 161 -16.61 1.38 -0.52
CA ASP A 161 -17.42 1.17 0.68
C ASP A 161 -16.64 0.77 1.95
N GLN A 162 -15.32 0.66 1.86
CA GLN A 162 -14.46 0.42 3.01
C GLN A 162 -14.00 1.74 3.64
N LEU A 163 -14.25 1.90 4.95
CA LEU A 163 -13.73 3.03 5.71
C LEU A 163 -12.21 2.90 5.84
N LEU A 164 -11.47 3.84 5.27
CA LEU A 164 -10.01 3.93 5.39
C LEU A 164 -9.58 4.86 6.51
N TYR A 165 -10.34 5.92 6.75
CA TYR A 165 -10.02 6.91 7.77
C TYR A 165 -11.30 7.53 8.34
N SER A 166 -11.31 7.79 9.65
CA SER A 166 -12.33 8.58 10.32
C SER A 166 -11.69 9.46 11.40
N GLN A 167 -11.98 10.75 11.35
CA GLN A 167 -11.42 11.73 12.29
C GLN A 167 -11.97 11.57 13.71
N SER A 168 -13.18 11.06 13.86
CA SER A 168 -13.89 11.02 15.16
C SER A 168 -13.92 9.66 15.83
N GLY A 169 -13.30 8.63 15.25
CA GLY A 169 -13.42 7.24 15.73
C GLY A 169 -14.85 6.68 15.71
N ALA A 170 -15.83 7.48 15.26
CA ALA A 170 -17.18 7.02 15.05
C ALA A 170 -17.24 6.24 13.75
N ALA A 171 -17.46 4.94 13.87
CA ALA A 171 -17.73 4.08 12.73
C ALA A 171 -19.11 4.47 12.13
N HIS A 172 -19.13 5.50 11.31
CA HIS A 172 -20.29 5.80 10.50
C HIS A 172 -20.31 4.77 9.37
N THR A 173 -21.33 3.94 9.33
CA THR A 173 -21.57 3.04 8.20
C THR A 173 -22.03 3.87 7.01
N LEU A 174 -21.61 3.49 5.81
CA LEU A 174 -22.02 4.16 4.56
C LEU A 174 -23.55 4.31 4.43
N SER A 175 -24.31 3.38 5.01
CA SER A 175 -25.77 3.47 5.07
C SER A 175 -26.30 4.71 5.81
N GLN A 176 -25.52 5.29 6.71
CA GLN A 176 -25.88 6.55 7.39
C GLN A 176 -25.62 7.77 6.51
N TYR A 177 -24.61 7.69 5.63
CA TYR A 177 -24.30 8.78 4.68
C TYR A 177 -25.20 8.74 3.43
N GLN A 178 -25.65 7.57 3.00
CA GLN A 178 -26.62 7.42 1.89
C GLN A 178 -28.01 7.97 2.23
N ALA A 179 -28.34 8.08 3.51
CA ALA A 179 -29.60 8.71 3.94
C ALA A 179 -29.57 10.25 3.87
N ASP A 180 -28.39 10.86 3.72
CA ASP A 180 -28.23 12.31 3.64
C ASP A 180 -27.61 12.69 2.28
N ASP A 181 -28.45 12.69 1.22
CA ASP A 181 -28.07 13.00 -0.16
C ASP A 181 -27.26 14.30 -0.32
N ARG A 182 -27.32 15.19 0.65
CA ARG A 182 -26.59 16.45 0.61
C ARG A 182 -25.11 16.29 0.96
N MET A 183 -24.75 15.32 1.80
CA MET A 183 -23.34 15.05 2.15
C MET A 183 -22.60 14.30 1.04
N LEU A 184 -23.28 13.40 0.34
CA LEU A 184 -22.67 12.69 -0.81
C LEU A 184 -22.42 13.62 -1.99
N CYS A 185 -23.27 14.61 -2.23
CA CYS A 185 -23.06 15.62 -3.27
C CYS A 185 -21.86 16.53 -2.96
N ALA A 186 -21.54 16.79 -1.71
CA ALA A 186 -20.36 17.58 -1.33
C ALA A 186 -19.04 16.78 -1.49
N SER A 187 -19.10 15.45 -1.44
CA SER A 187 -17.92 14.58 -1.60
C SER A 187 -17.76 13.99 -3.00
N GLY A 188 -18.78 14.02 -3.83
CA GLY A 188 -18.79 13.33 -5.12
C GLY A 188 -18.86 14.21 -6.38
N ASN A 189 -18.94 15.53 -6.23
CA ASN A 189 -19.03 16.47 -7.35
C ASN A 189 -17.96 17.58 -7.29
N LEU A 190 -16.76 17.21 -6.93
CA LEU A 190 -15.62 18.12 -7.07
C LEU A 190 -14.51 17.46 -7.88
#